data_c5a6548857b421186a16145cc63e61b4
#
_entry.id   c5a6548857b421186a16145cc63e61b4
#
_cell.length_a   1.000
_cell.length_b   1.000
_cell.length_c   1.000
_cell.angle_alpha   90.00
_cell.angle_beta   90.00
_cell.angle_gamma   90.00
#
_symmetry.space_group_name_H-M   'P 1'
#
loop_
_entity.id
_entity.type
_entity.pdbx_description
1 polymer ?
#
loop_
_entity_poly.entity_id
_entity_poly.type
_entity_poly.pdbx_seq_one_letter_code
_entity_poly.pdbx_strand_id
1 'polypeptide(L)'
;MRTVNGILKTTNNRFLNMYELDMVDQNGKHGKYFVASRAEKIEDLKIVTKENKADGVIIYSVYKDESGVEKLVLIRQYRCPIDDYIYEFPAGLVDAGEDFKTAGKRELKEETGLDFEPINADDMFTKPFFTTIGMTDESCGTVYGYASGMISKEGQEETEDIEIVLADRTEVRRILKEEKVAIMCAYMLMHFLNTPEGHVFDFLA
;
A
#
# COMPACT_ATOMS: atom_id res chain seq x y z
N MET A 1 17.44 -17.79 -20.81
CA MET A 1 16.81 -16.73 -19.96
C MET A 1 15.47 -16.39 -20.60
N ARG A 2 14.44 -16.07 -19.83
CA ARG A 2 13.18 -15.57 -20.40
C ARG A 2 13.34 -14.10 -20.79
N THR A 3 12.80 -13.69 -21.93
CA THR A 3 12.82 -12.31 -22.40
C THR A 3 11.43 -11.85 -22.83
N VAL A 4 11.19 -10.57 -22.77
CA VAL A 4 10.00 -9.92 -23.34
C VAL A 4 10.44 -9.26 -24.65
N ASN A 5 9.84 -9.67 -25.76
CA ASN A 5 10.20 -9.20 -27.10
C ASN A 5 9.25 -8.10 -27.61
N GLY A 6 8.04 -8.05 -27.10
CA GLY A 6 7.05 -7.07 -27.52
C GLY A 6 6.05 -6.77 -26.40
N ILE A 7 5.47 -5.58 -26.44
CA ILE A 7 4.45 -5.11 -25.51
C ILE A 7 3.31 -4.50 -26.32
N LEU A 8 2.09 -4.91 -26.02
CA LEU A 8 0.86 -4.38 -26.63
C LEU A 8 -0.07 -3.86 -25.52
N LYS A 9 -0.44 -2.58 -25.57
CA LYS A 9 -1.52 -2.05 -24.73
C LYS A 9 -2.86 -2.56 -25.24
N THR A 10 -3.63 -3.26 -24.41
CA THR A 10 -4.88 -3.90 -24.83
C THR A 10 -6.15 -3.18 -24.38
N THR A 11 -6.03 -2.24 -23.43
CA THR A 11 -7.14 -1.39 -22.96
C THR A 11 -6.75 0.09 -22.98
N ASN A 12 -7.73 0.97 -22.86
CA ASN A 12 -7.52 2.41 -22.76
C ASN A 12 -8.40 3.00 -21.65
N ASN A 13 -8.22 2.53 -20.43
CA ASN A 13 -8.92 3.01 -19.24
C ASN A 13 -8.16 4.19 -18.61
N ARG A 14 -8.87 5.03 -17.87
CA ARG A 14 -8.30 6.24 -17.26
C ARG A 14 -7.21 5.94 -16.22
N PHE A 15 -7.40 4.92 -15.37
CA PHE A 15 -6.56 4.70 -14.19
C PHE A 15 -5.73 3.41 -14.22
N LEU A 16 -6.19 2.39 -14.96
CA LEU A 16 -5.56 1.08 -14.98
C LEU A 16 -5.71 0.46 -16.37
N ASN A 17 -4.60 0.08 -16.96
CA ASN A 17 -4.60 -0.52 -18.29
C ASN A 17 -4.01 -1.92 -18.27
N MET A 18 -4.48 -2.76 -19.19
CA MET A 18 -3.93 -4.08 -19.43
C MET A 18 -2.91 -4.03 -20.57
N TYR A 19 -1.83 -4.75 -20.38
CA TYR A 19 -0.76 -4.94 -21.35
C TYR A 19 -0.53 -6.42 -21.59
N GLU A 20 -0.39 -6.79 -22.86
CA GLU A 20 0.03 -8.13 -23.30
C GLU A 20 1.54 -8.09 -23.60
N LEU A 21 2.28 -8.99 -22.97
CA LEU A 21 3.73 -9.15 -23.17
C LEU A 21 3.98 -10.39 -24.04
N ASP A 22 4.67 -10.23 -25.17
CA ASP A 22 5.22 -11.36 -25.93
C ASP A 22 6.49 -11.87 -25.24
N MET A 23 6.37 -13.01 -24.61
CA MET A 23 7.46 -13.63 -23.87
C MET A 23 8.10 -14.75 -24.68
N VAL A 24 9.43 -14.86 -24.61
CA VAL A 24 10.17 -15.98 -25.14
C VAL A 24 10.87 -16.71 -24.01
N ASP A 25 10.65 -18.02 -23.92
CA ASP A 25 11.28 -18.86 -22.92
C ASP A 25 12.73 -19.21 -23.32
N GLN A 26 13.40 -19.97 -22.45
CA GLN A 26 14.79 -20.40 -22.66
C GLN A 26 14.99 -21.33 -23.87
N ASN A 27 13.91 -21.90 -24.40
CA ASN A 27 13.91 -22.80 -25.55
C ASN A 27 13.46 -22.10 -26.84
N GLY A 28 13.24 -20.78 -26.81
CA GLY A 28 12.77 -20.00 -27.95
C GLY A 28 11.26 -20.09 -28.20
N LYS A 29 10.49 -20.67 -27.27
CA LYS A 29 9.03 -20.78 -27.41
C LYS A 29 8.37 -19.47 -26.96
N HIS A 30 7.51 -18.93 -27.83
CA HIS A 30 6.70 -17.76 -27.56
C HIS A 30 5.50 -18.09 -26.66
N GLY A 31 5.15 -17.14 -25.80
CA GLY A 31 3.98 -17.17 -24.94
C GLY A 31 3.49 -15.75 -24.64
N LYS A 32 2.26 -15.64 -24.16
CA LYS A 32 1.67 -14.36 -23.77
C LYS A 32 1.60 -14.27 -22.24
N TYR A 33 1.89 -13.07 -21.72
CA TYR A 33 1.66 -12.74 -20.33
C TYR A 33 0.86 -11.44 -20.25
N PHE A 34 -0.09 -11.38 -19.32
CA PHE A 34 -0.94 -10.20 -19.14
C PHE A 34 -0.59 -9.53 -17.82
N VAL A 35 -0.40 -8.22 -17.86
CA VAL A 35 -0.12 -7.41 -16.69
C VAL A 35 -1.02 -6.18 -16.67
N ALA A 36 -1.53 -5.85 -15.50
CA ALA A 36 -2.19 -4.57 -15.24
C ALA A 36 -1.16 -3.52 -14.83
N SER A 37 -1.29 -2.29 -15.31
CA SER A 37 -0.41 -1.19 -14.92
C SER A 37 -1.17 0.13 -14.88
N ARG A 38 -0.73 1.03 -14.00
CA ARG A 38 -1.18 2.43 -13.97
C ARG A 38 -0.55 3.27 -15.08
N ALA A 39 0.52 2.79 -15.71
CA ALA A 39 1.16 3.48 -16.82
C ALA A 39 0.15 3.75 -17.95
N GLU A 40 0.12 4.98 -18.43
CA GLU A 40 -0.73 5.36 -19.57
C GLU A 40 -0.12 4.92 -20.90
N LYS A 41 1.21 4.92 -20.99
CA LYS A 41 1.97 4.60 -22.20
C LYS A 41 2.92 3.43 -21.93
N ILE A 42 3.30 2.74 -23.02
CA ILE A 42 4.25 1.62 -22.96
C ILE A 42 5.61 2.08 -22.41
N GLU A 43 6.03 3.30 -22.78
CA GLU A 43 7.31 3.88 -22.38
C GLU A 43 7.42 4.07 -20.86
N ASP A 44 6.29 4.23 -20.18
CA ASP A 44 6.21 4.49 -18.73
C ASP A 44 6.14 3.21 -17.89
N LEU A 45 5.97 2.05 -18.53
CA LEU A 45 5.95 0.75 -17.84
C LEU A 45 7.28 0.48 -17.12
N LYS A 46 7.24 -0.05 -15.91
CA LYS A 46 8.45 -0.43 -15.16
C LYS A 46 9.32 -1.45 -15.88
N ILE A 47 8.72 -2.32 -16.71
CA ILE A 47 9.48 -3.23 -17.55
C ILE A 47 10.32 -2.49 -18.62
N VAL A 48 9.94 -1.28 -19.03
CA VAL A 48 10.65 -0.46 -20.00
C VAL A 48 11.62 0.49 -19.30
N THR A 49 11.16 1.26 -18.35
CA THR A 49 11.96 2.25 -17.62
C THR A 49 13.05 1.61 -16.76
N LYS A 50 12.84 0.39 -16.29
CA LYS A 50 13.67 -0.32 -15.30
C LYS A 50 13.75 0.39 -13.93
N GLU A 51 12.91 1.37 -13.71
CA GLU A 51 12.81 2.10 -12.45
C GLU A 51 11.68 1.53 -11.60
N ASN A 52 11.93 1.36 -10.31
CA ASN A 52 10.88 1.01 -9.35
C ASN A 52 10.46 2.25 -8.55
N LYS A 53 9.82 3.20 -9.25
CA LYS A 53 9.20 4.36 -8.63
C LYS A 53 7.91 3.93 -7.93
N ALA A 54 7.66 4.45 -6.72
CA ALA A 54 6.43 4.18 -5.99
C ALA A 54 5.21 4.71 -6.75
N ASP A 55 4.19 3.88 -6.94
CA ASP A 55 2.87 4.28 -7.41
C ASP A 55 2.00 4.78 -6.25
N GLY A 56 2.25 4.24 -5.07
CA GLY A 56 1.52 4.57 -3.85
C GLY A 56 2.39 4.51 -2.60
N VAL A 57 1.80 4.87 -1.48
CA VAL A 57 2.39 4.82 -0.14
C VAL A 57 1.47 4.08 0.82
N ILE A 58 2.05 3.29 1.72
CA ILE A 58 1.36 2.64 2.84
C ILE A 58 1.84 3.30 4.13
N ILE A 59 0.92 3.65 5.00
CA ILE A 59 1.22 4.36 6.24
C ILE A 59 1.08 3.41 7.43
N TYR A 60 2.20 2.90 7.94
CA TYR A 60 2.23 2.13 9.17
C TYR A 60 2.40 3.07 10.36
N SER A 61 1.30 3.43 11.01
CA SER A 61 1.30 4.40 12.10
C SER A 61 0.74 3.86 13.39
N VAL A 62 1.35 4.30 14.49
CA VAL A 62 0.95 3.98 15.86
C VAL A 62 0.36 5.22 16.51
N TYR A 63 -0.86 5.10 17.00
CA TYR A 63 -1.53 6.09 17.83
C TYR A 63 -1.43 5.67 19.31
N LYS A 64 -1.05 6.60 20.19
CA LYS A 64 -1.10 6.38 21.65
C LYS A 64 -2.29 7.13 22.23
N ASP A 65 -3.17 6.39 22.88
CA ASP A 65 -4.29 7.02 23.57
C ASP A 65 -3.86 7.71 24.89
N GLU A 66 -4.79 8.36 25.56
CA GLU A 66 -4.53 9.08 26.81
C GLU A 66 -4.00 8.19 27.93
N SER A 67 -4.24 6.90 27.89
CA SER A 67 -3.72 5.91 28.84
C SER A 67 -2.33 5.39 28.46
N GLY A 68 -1.81 5.80 27.28
CA GLY A 68 -0.53 5.35 26.75
C GLY A 68 -0.58 4.03 25.97
N VAL A 69 -1.76 3.46 25.79
CA VAL A 69 -1.93 2.20 25.02
C VAL A 69 -1.67 2.45 23.54
N GLU A 70 -0.78 1.62 22.96
CA GLU A 70 -0.46 1.67 21.55
C GLU A 70 -1.57 1.00 20.71
N LYS A 71 -2.03 1.72 19.69
CA LYS A 71 -3.02 1.27 18.72
C LYS A 71 -2.50 1.48 17.31
N LEU A 72 -2.68 0.52 16.43
CA LEU A 72 -2.46 0.73 15.01
C LEU A 72 -3.60 1.56 14.42
N VAL A 73 -3.25 2.51 13.55
CA VAL A 73 -4.24 3.21 12.73
C VAL A 73 -4.52 2.34 11.52
N LEU A 74 -5.75 1.85 11.42
CA LEU A 74 -6.24 1.04 10.32
C LEU A 74 -7.45 1.72 9.69
N ILE A 75 -7.72 1.34 8.45
CA ILE A 75 -8.97 1.65 7.77
C ILE A 75 -9.71 0.35 7.45
N ARG A 76 -11.03 0.39 7.50
CA ARG A 76 -11.92 -0.62 6.98
C ARG A 76 -12.63 -0.01 5.78
N GLN A 77 -12.20 -0.40 4.57
CA GLN A 77 -12.61 0.21 3.31
C GLN A 77 -13.41 -0.76 2.46
N TYR A 78 -14.48 -0.26 1.81
CA TYR A 78 -15.19 -1.01 0.79
C TYR A 78 -14.33 -1.15 -0.47
N ARG A 79 -14.19 -2.39 -0.95
CA ARG A 79 -13.43 -2.70 -2.17
C ARG A 79 -14.30 -3.41 -3.21
N CYS A 80 -14.60 -2.72 -4.30
CA CYS A 80 -15.40 -3.24 -5.40
C CYS A 80 -15.01 -4.64 -5.91
N PRO A 81 -13.71 -5.03 -6.00
CA PRO A 81 -13.34 -6.35 -6.49
C PRO A 81 -13.86 -7.53 -5.67
N ILE A 82 -14.19 -7.30 -4.40
CA ILE A 82 -14.74 -8.32 -3.50
C ILE A 82 -16.18 -8.02 -3.06
N ASP A 83 -16.73 -6.88 -3.49
CA ASP A 83 -18.07 -6.38 -3.12
C ASP A 83 -18.28 -6.41 -1.60
N ASP A 84 -17.25 -5.99 -0.85
CA ASP A 84 -17.22 -6.07 0.62
C ASP A 84 -16.13 -5.19 1.21
N TYR A 85 -16.13 -5.07 2.53
CA TYR A 85 -15.13 -4.34 3.29
C TYR A 85 -13.92 -5.21 3.61
N ILE A 86 -12.75 -4.55 3.66
CA ILE A 86 -11.47 -5.16 4.02
C ILE A 86 -10.67 -4.23 4.94
N TYR A 87 -9.91 -4.80 5.85
CA TYR A 87 -8.99 -4.04 6.70
C TYR A 87 -7.66 -3.84 6.00
N GLU A 88 -7.22 -2.58 5.99
CA GLU A 88 -5.97 -2.13 5.37
C GLU A 88 -5.29 -1.08 6.26
N PHE A 89 -4.03 -0.77 5.98
CA PHE A 89 -3.45 0.48 6.46
C PHE A 89 -3.93 1.63 5.61
N PRO A 90 -3.97 2.87 6.16
CA PRO A 90 -4.10 4.07 5.34
C PRO A 90 -3.07 4.08 4.22
N ALA A 91 -3.50 4.37 3.00
CA ALA A 91 -2.68 4.28 1.80
C ALA A 91 -3.26 5.10 0.66
N GLY A 92 -2.41 5.73 -0.13
CA GLY A 92 -2.87 6.47 -1.28
C GLY A 92 -1.85 6.54 -2.41
N LEU A 93 -2.21 7.21 -3.48
CA LEU A 93 -1.35 7.38 -4.64
C LEU A 93 -0.33 8.50 -4.40
N VAL A 94 0.83 8.35 -5.00
CA VAL A 94 1.86 9.39 -5.02
C VAL A 94 1.61 10.29 -6.23
N ASP A 95 1.32 11.54 -5.99
CA ASP A 95 1.04 12.51 -7.03
C ASP A 95 2.29 12.84 -7.88
N ALA A 96 2.06 13.40 -9.07
CA ALA A 96 3.14 13.77 -9.96
C ALA A 96 4.05 14.84 -9.31
N GLY A 97 5.31 14.49 -9.09
CA GLY A 97 6.31 15.36 -8.46
C GLY A 97 6.34 15.32 -6.93
N GLU A 98 5.47 14.54 -6.32
CA GLU A 98 5.46 14.29 -4.88
C GLU A 98 6.40 13.10 -4.54
N ASP A 99 7.03 13.12 -3.39
CA ASP A 99 7.67 11.93 -2.83
C ASP A 99 6.70 11.18 -1.93
N PHE A 100 6.87 9.87 -1.81
CA PHE A 100 5.92 9.03 -1.07
C PHE A 100 5.89 9.31 0.44
N LYS A 101 6.91 9.97 1.04
CA LYS A 101 6.88 10.37 2.45
C LYS A 101 5.94 11.55 2.66
N THR A 102 5.94 12.48 1.71
CA THR A 102 5.01 13.62 1.66
C THR A 102 3.58 13.13 1.41
N ALA A 103 3.40 12.24 0.42
CA ALA A 103 2.12 11.59 0.14
C ALA A 103 1.55 10.90 1.38
N GLY A 104 2.39 10.17 2.14
CA GLY A 104 1.93 9.48 3.35
C GLY A 104 1.39 10.42 4.44
N LYS A 105 1.96 11.63 4.59
CA LYS A 105 1.41 12.63 5.52
C LYS A 105 0.06 13.16 5.07
N ARG A 106 -0.07 13.47 3.78
CA ARG A 106 -1.28 13.96 3.17
C ARG A 106 -2.40 12.93 3.29
N GLU A 107 -2.15 11.70 2.84
CA GLU A 107 -3.13 10.60 2.83
C GLU A 107 -3.63 10.25 4.24
N LEU A 108 -2.71 10.13 5.24
CA LEU A 108 -3.18 9.88 6.61
C LEU A 108 -4.12 10.99 7.10
N LYS A 109 -3.81 12.24 6.76
CA LYS A 109 -4.65 13.39 7.14
C LYS A 109 -6.00 13.36 6.45
N GLU A 110 -6.03 13.07 5.15
CA GLU A 110 -7.24 13.01 4.35
C GLU A 110 -8.16 11.86 4.78
N GLU A 111 -7.64 10.65 4.88
CA GLU A 111 -8.42 9.46 5.23
C GLU A 111 -8.87 9.43 6.69
N THR A 112 -8.06 9.97 7.63
CA THR A 112 -8.27 9.75 9.07
C THR A 112 -8.43 11.01 9.91
N GLY A 113 -8.05 12.18 9.40
CA GLY A 113 -7.97 13.42 10.17
C GLY A 113 -6.76 13.52 11.10
N LEU A 114 -5.98 12.44 11.24
CA LEU A 114 -4.83 12.42 12.15
C LEU A 114 -3.61 13.11 11.56
N ASP A 115 -2.77 13.66 12.42
CA ASP A 115 -1.47 14.20 12.06
C ASP A 115 -0.43 13.09 12.14
N PHE A 116 0.57 13.10 11.23
CA PHE A 116 1.59 12.08 11.13
C PHE A 116 2.99 12.62 11.40
N GLU A 117 3.69 12.02 12.37
CA GLU A 117 5.09 12.27 12.66
C GLU A 117 5.92 11.06 12.20
N PRO A 118 6.60 11.15 11.04
CA PRO A 118 7.36 10.03 10.50
C PRO A 118 8.63 9.76 11.29
N ILE A 119 8.97 8.49 11.44
CA ILE A 119 10.28 8.03 11.91
C ILE A 119 11.23 7.99 10.72
N ASN A 120 12.46 8.43 10.93
CA ASN A 120 13.49 8.27 9.91
C ASN A 120 13.98 6.82 9.93
N ALA A 121 13.75 6.10 8.83
CA ALA A 121 14.13 4.71 8.66
C ALA A 121 15.04 4.56 7.44
N ASP A 122 15.89 3.52 7.45
CA ASP A 122 16.74 3.17 6.32
C ASP A 122 15.90 2.85 5.07
N ASP A 123 16.45 3.16 3.91
CA ASP A 123 15.77 2.92 2.62
C ASP A 123 15.43 1.44 2.40
N MET A 124 16.12 0.51 3.04
CA MET A 124 15.81 -0.91 2.95
C MET A 124 14.40 -1.25 3.48
N PHE A 125 13.85 -0.42 4.39
CA PHE A 125 12.51 -0.59 4.94
C PHE A 125 11.45 0.25 4.22
N THR A 126 11.85 1.35 3.58
CA THR A 126 10.92 2.35 3.03
C THR A 126 10.82 2.34 1.52
N LYS A 127 11.85 1.83 0.81
CA LYS A 127 11.86 1.77 -0.66
C LYS A 127 10.62 1.07 -1.21
N PRO A 128 10.20 1.36 -2.46
CA PRO A 128 9.05 0.72 -3.05
C PRO A 128 9.21 -0.79 -3.17
N PHE A 129 8.25 -1.53 -2.66
CA PHE A 129 8.08 -2.97 -2.84
C PHE A 129 6.88 -3.25 -3.73
N PHE A 130 6.98 -4.28 -4.57
CA PHE A 130 5.86 -4.69 -5.42
C PHE A 130 4.71 -5.26 -4.59
N THR A 131 3.49 -4.85 -4.92
CA THR A 131 2.28 -5.27 -4.21
C THR A 131 1.84 -6.67 -4.64
N THR A 132 1.59 -6.87 -5.93
CA THR A 132 1.11 -8.14 -6.49
C THR A 132 1.75 -8.40 -7.85
N ILE A 133 3.08 -8.59 -7.85
CA ILE A 133 3.91 -8.66 -9.08
C ILE A 133 3.49 -9.73 -10.09
N GLY A 134 2.74 -10.75 -9.67
CA GLY A 134 2.16 -11.74 -10.58
C GLY A 134 1.02 -11.21 -11.46
N MET A 135 0.46 -10.04 -11.15
CA MET A 135 -0.70 -9.46 -11.85
C MET A 135 -0.49 -8.02 -12.28
N THR A 136 0.29 -7.25 -11.52
CA THR A 136 0.52 -5.81 -11.75
C THR A 136 1.97 -5.46 -11.47
N ASP A 137 2.48 -4.40 -12.09
CA ASP A 137 3.78 -3.81 -11.81
C ASP A 137 3.72 -2.74 -10.72
N GLU A 138 2.58 -2.61 -10.05
CA GLU A 138 2.38 -1.66 -8.95
C GLU A 138 3.36 -1.91 -7.79
N SER A 139 3.90 -0.82 -7.25
CA SER A 139 4.74 -0.85 -6.06
C SER A 139 4.41 0.31 -5.13
N CYS A 140 4.53 0.08 -3.83
CA CYS A 140 4.29 1.09 -2.81
C CYS A 140 5.51 1.26 -1.91
N GLY A 141 5.84 2.52 -1.60
CA GLY A 141 6.72 2.84 -0.49
C GLY A 141 5.98 2.66 0.84
N THR A 142 6.71 2.49 1.93
CA THR A 142 6.11 2.45 3.28
C THR A 142 6.69 3.56 4.14
N VAL A 143 5.84 4.27 4.86
CA VAL A 143 6.23 5.23 5.88
C VAL A 143 5.81 4.74 7.25
N TYR A 144 6.70 4.92 8.22
CA TYR A 144 6.52 4.49 9.60
C TYR A 144 6.49 5.71 10.50
N GLY A 145 5.66 5.71 11.54
CA GLY A 145 5.63 6.83 12.46
C GLY A 145 4.51 6.80 13.47
N TYR A 146 4.36 7.92 14.15
CA TYR A 146 3.32 8.11 15.14
C TYR A 146 2.20 8.98 14.58
N ALA A 147 0.96 8.59 14.89
CA ALA A 147 -0.22 9.38 14.58
C ALA A 147 -0.72 10.07 15.85
N SER A 148 -1.26 11.27 15.71
CA SER A 148 -1.82 12.06 16.82
C SER A 148 -3.01 12.91 16.35
N GLY A 149 -3.71 13.53 17.30
CA GLY A 149 -4.85 14.39 17.01
C GLY A 149 -6.19 13.69 17.12
N MET A 150 -7.21 14.24 16.49
CA MET A 150 -8.59 13.72 16.53
C MET A 150 -8.96 13.11 15.19
N ILE A 151 -9.64 11.98 15.26
CA ILE A 151 -10.22 11.32 14.08
C ILE A 151 -11.26 12.24 13.44
N SER A 152 -11.18 12.39 12.12
CA SER A 152 -12.16 13.12 11.30
C SER A 152 -12.30 12.46 9.93
N LYS A 153 -13.50 12.49 9.38
CA LYS A 153 -13.81 12.05 8.02
C LYS A 153 -13.93 13.21 7.03
N GLU A 154 -13.69 14.44 7.47
CA GLU A 154 -13.88 15.64 6.63
C GLU A 154 -12.97 15.72 5.41
N GLY A 155 -11.82 15.03 5.44
CA GLY A 155 -10.87 14.98 4.34
C GLY A 155 -11.11 13.85 3.34
N GLN A 156 -12.00 12.90 3.63
CA GLN A 156 -12.26 11.74 2.77
C GLN A 156 -12.90 12.17 1.44
N GLU A 157 -12.50 11.51 0.36
CA GLU A 157 -13.11 11.74 -0.96
C GLU A 157 -14.55 11.18 -1.00
N GLU A 158 -15.42 11.80 -1.83
CA GLU A 158 -16.81 11.33 -2.00
C GLU A 158 -16.93 9.89 -2.51
N THR A 159 -15.89 9.39 -3.15
CA THR A 159 -15.81 8.01 -3.69
C THR A 159 -15.29 7.00 -2.69
N GLU A 160 -14.82 7.44 -1.53
CA GLU A 160 -14.26 6.62 -0.49
C GLU A 160 -15.33 6.25 0.54
N ASP A 161 -15.42 4.96 0.84
CA ASP A 161 -16.24 4.45 1.94
C ASP A 161 -15.30 3.81 2.97
N ILE A 162 -14.82 4.67 3.88
CA ILE A 162 -13.77 4.35 4.85
C ILE A 162 -14.29 4.51 6.28
N GLU A 163 -14.06 3.48 7.08
CA GLU A 163 -14.18 3.50 8.55
C GLU A 163 -12.79 3.51 9.17
N ILE A 164 -12.53 4.43 10.10
CA ILE A 164 -11.23 4.56 10.77
C ILE A 164 -11.24 3.69 12.03
N VAL A 165 -10.23 2.85 12.19
CA VAL A 165 -10.13 1.91 13.30
C VAL A 165 -8.79 2.09 14.04
N LEU A 166 -8.87 2.43 15.34
CA LEU A 166 -7.72 2.41 16.25
C LEU A 166 -7.67 1.04 16.92
N ALA A 167 -6.84 0.15 16.40
CA ALA A 167 -6.79 -1.25 16.82
C ALA A 167 -5.68 -1.51 17.84
N ASP A 168 -6.05 -1.81 19.07
CA ASP A 168 -5.13 -2.37 20.06
C ASP A 168 -4.84 -3.86 19.76
N ARG A 169 -4.00 -4.50 20.57
CA ARG A 169 -3.61 -5.90 20.36
C ARG A 169 -4.77 -6.87 20.44
N THR A 170 -5.83 -6.55 21.17
CA THR A 170 -7.05 -7.38 21.29
C THR A 170 -7.86 -7.28 20.02
N GLU A 171 -8.07 -6.05 19.54
CA GLU A 171 -8.79 -5.79 18.29
C GLU A 171 -8.02 -6.34 17.08
N VAL A 172 -6.69 -6.22 17.04
CA VAL A 172 -5.87 -6.83 15.98
C VAL A 172 -6.04 -8.35 15.93
N ARG A 173 -6.13 -9.04 17.08
CA ARG A 173 -6.41 -10.50 17.10
C ARG A 173 -7.80 -10.82 16.56
N ARG A 174 -8.82 -10.01 16.90
CA ARG A 174 -10.18 -10.17 16.37
C ARG A 174 -10.18 -9.99 14.86
N ILE A 175 -9.59 -8.90 14.36
CA ILE A 175 -9.51 -8.59 12.92
C ILE A 175 -8.86 -9.75 12.15
N LEU A 176 -7.69 -10.22 12.57
CA LEU A 176 -7.00 -11.33 11.91
C LEU A 176 -7.79 -12.64 11.89
N LYS A 177 -8.64 -12.86 12.88
CA LYS A 177 -9.42 -14.08 13.03
C LYS A 177 -10.74 -14.05 12.29
N GLU A 178 -11.39 -12.90 12.23
CA GLU A 178 -12.83 -12.80 11.90
C GLU A 178 -13.10 -11.99 10.63
N GLU A 179 -12.11 -11.17 10.17
CA GLU A 179 -12.32 -10.20 9.11
C GLU A 179 -11.48 -10.48 7.86
N LYS A 180 -11.84 -9.83 6.76
CA LYS A 180 -11.00 -9.78 5.56
C LYS A 180 -9.88 -8.76 5.78
N VAL A 181 -8.65 -9.14 5.46
CA VAL A 181 -7.47 -8.30 5.67
C VAL A 181 -6.58 -8.35 4.43
N ALA A 182 -6.13 -7.20 3.94
CA ALA A 182 -5.13 -7.14 2.87
C ALA A 182 -3.81 -7.76 3.32
N ILE A 183 -3.13 -8.51 2.44
CA ILE A 183 -1.98 -9.33 2.83
C ILE A 183 -0.85 -8.53 3.48
N MET A 184 -0.55 -7.34 2.97
CA MET A 184 0.48 -6.48 3.56
C MET A 184 0.08 -6.01 4.96
N CYS A 185 -1.19 -5.67 5.15
CA CYS A 185 -1.74 -5.34 6.46
C CYS A 185 -1.63 -6.54 7.40
N ALA A 186 -2.04 -7.73 6.98
CA ALA A 186 -2.00 -8.94 7.81
C ALA A 186 -0.60 -9.23 8.36
N TYR A 187 0.45 -9.14 7.54
CA TYR A 187 1.83 -9.36 8.00
C TYR A 187 2.26 -8.33 9.05
N MET A 188 1.92 -7.07 8.88
CA MET A 188 2.27 -6.02 9.83
C MET A 188 1.41 -6.10 11.10
N LEU A 189 0.17 -6.57 11.02
CA LEU A 189 -0.65 -6.89 12.19
C LEU A 189 -0.02 -8.03 13.01
N MET A 190 0.49 -9.08 12.34
CA MET A 190 1.21 -10.18 13.01
C MET A 190 2.51 -9.68 13.64
N HIS A 191 3.23 -8.77 12.97
CA HIS A 191 4.41 -8.11 13.54
C HIS A 191 4.05 -7.35 14.83
N PHE A 192 3.03 -6.51 14.80
CA PHE A 192 2.55 -5.76 15.95
C PHE A 192 2.20 -6.66 17.15
N LEU A 193 1.56 -7.82 16.91
CA LEU A 193 1.23 -8.77 17.96
C LEU A 193 2.46 -9.45 18.59
N ASN A 194 3.53 -9.63 17.81
CA ASN A 194 4.76 -10.28 18.27
C ASN A 194 5.79 -9.32 18.88
N THR A 195 5.58 -8.01 18.74
CA THR A 195 6.48 -6.97 19.25
C THR A 195 6.01 -6.51 20.64
N PRO A 196 6.89 -6.36 21.65
CA PRO A 196 6.51 -5.79 22.93
C PRO A 196 5.95 -4.38 22.81
N GLU A 197 5.12 -3.98 23.76
CA GLU A 197 4.61 -2.61 23.83
C GLU A 197 5.76 -1.61 24.03
N GLY A 198 5.73 -0.49 23.31
CA GLY A 198 6.81 0.49 23.29
C GLY A 198 7.94 0.18 22.28
N HIS A 199 7.92 -0.99 21.63
CA HIS A 199 9.00 -1.49 20.76
C HIS A 199 8.58 -1.71 19.32
N VAL A 200 7.43 -1.19 18.90
CA VAL A 200 6.82 -1.47 17.57
C VAL A 200 7.75 -1.13 16.41
N PHE A 201 8.61 -0.15 16.59
CA PHE A 201 9.52 0.32 15.53
C PHE A 201 10.99 -0.07 15.73
N ASP A 202 11.33 -0.92 16.70
CA ASP A 202 12.73 -1.32 16.96
C ASP A 202 13.37 -2.04 15.75
N PHE A 203 12.58 -2.63 14.87
CA PHE A 203 13.07 -3.27 13.65
C PHE A 203 13.61 -2.28 12.60
N LEU A 204 13.36 -0.98 12.76
CA LEU A 204 13.85 0.09 11.88
C LEU A 204 15.25 0.59 12.25
N ALA A 205 15.79 0.15 13.40
CA ALA A 205 17.07 0.58 13.95
C ALA A 205 18.27 -0.13 13.31
#